data_c9fb2d4543e76a67db82e906e4c92ad6
#
_entry.id   c9fb2d4543e76a67db82e906e4c92ad6
#
_cell.length_a   1.000
_cell.length_b   1.000
_cell.length_c   1.000
_cell.angle_alpha   90.00
_cell.angle_beta   90.00
_cell.angle_gamma   90.00
#
_symmetry.space_group_name_H-M   'P 1'
#
loop_
_entity.id
_entity.type
_entity.pdbx_description
1 polymer ?
#
loop_
_entity_poly.entity_id
_entity_poly.type
_entity_poly.pdbx_seq_one_letter_code
_entity_poly.pdbx_strand_id
1 'polypeptide(L)'
;TACADTDAQYTIPDVDAPQLVSSTPTEGANKVKRGDITVNLKFDKRIFFASNEAEKITVTGGTLSKALVYGQDSVLSVIINCPEREQNVSVTVPAGLVANGQGKTYNKDINVSFQTVGLDKTPVMATTVEAKKLYNFLLENVDTKTISGMMANVAWNQECADKVNEWTGKYPAINGFDYGHMPASKAGANWINYKDITPVKNWSDNHGIVQMMWHWNVPKDEPQAGKGIEMLSDWSANLQLTNDAVKAAIGNAQVGDKLVATISDVADGAQGSIKNSSWTGFTDEAGTSWEYFDISGDQYSMTLDATTLADMKNKGFILSGHDYTLTGVYIVPANKDLAQGTQLYKPTATLDPNKDYAFYVKSDGNPDGTTFDPSNALKEGTWENEVWKNDMATLKEYLTLLKNANIPVLWRPFHEASGKWFWWGA
;
A
#
# COMPACT_ATOMS: atom_id res chain seq x y z
N THR A 1 88.76 -4.04 21.42
CA THR A 1 87.82 -4.93 22.07
C THR A 1 87.19 -5.75 20.99
N ALA A 2 87.67 -6.98 20.82
CA ALA A 2 87.09 -7.95 19.93
C ALA A 2 85.64 -8.25 20.41
N CYS A 3 84.69 -8.15 19.55
CA CYS A 3 83.44 -8.79 19.75
C CYS A 3 83.72 -10.28 19.81
N ALA A 4 83.35 -10.90 20.93
CA ALA A 4 83.37 -12.35 21.02
C ALA A 4 82.42 -12.89 19.95
N ASP A 5 83.00 -13.66 19.05
CA ASP A 5 82.25 -14.41 18.07
C ASP A 5 81.46 -15.49 18.86
N THR A 6 80.26 -15.23 19.16
CA THR A 6 79.32 -16.23 19.71
C THR A 6 78.82 -17.03 18.54
N ASP A 7 79.43 -18.21 18.32
CA ASP A 7 78.97 -19.26 17.39
C ASP A 7 77.53 -19.80 17.70
N ALA A 8 76.66 -18.95 18.13
CA ALA A 8 75.25 -19.29 18.21
C ALA A 8 74.64 -19.14 16.82
N GLN A 9 74.69 -20.18 16.03
CA GLN A 9 73.93 -20.28 14.80
C GLN A 9 72.44 -20.25 15.18
N TYR A 10 71.87 -19.06 15.06
CA TYR A 10 70.43 -18.95 15.16
C TYR A 10 69.83 -19.50 13.87
N THR A 11 69.20 -20.71 13.94
CA THR A 11 68.43 -21.30 12.83
C THR A 11 67.11 -20.64 12.80
N ILE A 12 66.81 -19.90 11.76
CA ILE A 12 65.46 -19.36 11.52
C ILE A 12 64.53 -20.56 11.36
N PRO A 13 63.49 -20.69 12.21
CA PRO A 13 62.52 -21.78 12.06
C PRO A 13 61.92 -21.78 10.66
N ASP A 14 61.84 -22.96 10.06
CA ASP A 14 61.15 -23.13 8.79
C ASP A 14 59.64 -22.97 8.98
N VAL A 15 59.03 -22.06 8.20
CA VAL A 15 57.59 -21.78 8.28
C VAL A 15 56.92 -22.23 6.98
N ASP A 16 55.87 -23.03 7.11
CA ASP A 16 55.09 -23.51 5.95
C ASP A 16 54.49 -22.37 5.14
N ALA A 17 54.19 -22.65 3.87
CA ALA A 17 53.47 -21.75 2.99
C ALA A 17 52.15 -21.30 3.59
N PRO A 18 51.67 -20.08 3.34
CA PRO A 18 50.40 -19.63 3.83
C PRO A 18 49.25 -20.50 3.31
N GLN A 19 48.23 -20.68 4.13
CA GLN A 19 46.98 -21.40 3.75
C GLN A 19 45.79 -20.45 3.77
N LEU A 20 44.95 -20.57 2.75
CA LEU A 20 43.67 -19.80 2.71
C LEU A 20 42.72 -20.32 3.78
N VAL A 21 42.21 -19.42 4.61
CA VAL A 21 41.27 -19.70 5.70
C VAL A 21 39.84 -19.40 5.30
N SER A 22 39.59 -18.25 4.67
CA SER A 22 38.26 -17.80 4.29
C SER A 22 38.28 -16.74 3.21
N SER A 23 37.15 -16.53 2.56
CA SER A 23 36.89 -15.42 1.66
C SER A 23 35.65 -14.62 2.10
N THR A 24 35.63 -13.34 1.80
CA THR A 24 34.46 -12.46 1.95
C THR A 24 34.38 -11.56 0.70
N PRO A 25 33.36 -11.69 -0.15
CA PRO A 25 32.22 -12.62 -0.07
C PRO A 25 32.66 -14.09 -0.03
N THR A 26 31.80 -14.95 0.57
CA THR A 26 32.04 -16.39 0.55
C THR A 26 31.77 -16.95 -0.85
N GLU A 27 32.40 -18.08 -1.17
CA GLU A 27 32.07 -18.81 -2.39
C GLU A 27 30.57 -19.09 -2.48
N GLY A 28 29.98 -18.79 -3.64
CA GLY A 28 28.54 -18.98 -3.89
C GLY A 28 27.61 -17.94 -3.25
N ALA A 29 28.11 -16.87 -2.66
CA ALA A 29 27.26 -15.79 -2.13
C ALA A 29 26.38 -15.19 -3.25
N ASN A 30 25.09 -14.98 -2.98
CA ASN A 30 24.11 -14.57 -4.02
C ASN A 30 23.39 -13.23 -3.77
N LYS A 31 23.84 -12.44 -2.80
CA LYS A 31 23.26 -11.12 -2.47
C LYS A 31 24.35 -10.09 -2.18
N VAL A 32 25.42 -10.11 -2.95
CA VAL A 32 26.54 -9.18 -2.77
C VAL A 32 26.13 -7.82 -3.33
N LYS A 33 26.32 -6.75 -2.54
CA LYS A 33 26.00 -5.39 -2.99
C LYS A 33 26.83 -5.05 -4.23
N ARG A 34 26.21 -4.53 -5.28
CA ARG A 34 26.86 -4.09 -6.52
C ARG A 34 27.67 -2.80 -6.33
N GLY A 35 28.46 -2.45 -7.29
CA GLY A 35 29.36 -1.29 -7.28
C GLY A 35 30.79 -1.71 -6.94
N ASP A 36 31.47 -0.95 -6.11
CA ASP A 36 32.82 -1.30 -5.63
C ASP A 36 32.71 -2.39 -4.56
N ILE A 37 33.28 -3.54 -4.86
CA ILE A 37 33.30 -4.73 -4.00
C ILE A 37 34.70 -5.04 -3.59
N THR A 38 34.93 -5.24 -2.30
CA THR A 38 36.20 -5.73 -1.79
C THR A 38 36.11 -7.23 -1.52
N VAL A 39 36.84 -8.03 -2.27
CA VAL A 39 36.99 -9.47 -2.02
C VAL A 39 38.20 -9.65 -1.11
N ASN A 40 37.97 -10.03 0.14
CA ASN A 40 39.00 -10.29 1.13
C ASN A 40 39.31 -11.78 1.21
N LEU A 41 40.56 -12.15 0.99
CA LEU A 41 41.08 -13.50 1.13
C LEU A 41 41.95 -13.55 2.37
N LYS A 42 41.48 -14.23 3.42
CA LYS A 42 42.20 -14.34 4.71
C LYS A 42 43.02 -15.61 4.75
N PHE A 43 44.29 -15.43 5.13
CA PHE A 43 45.25 -16.51 5.31
C PHE A 43 45.56 -16.78 6.81
N ASP A 44 46.10 -17.95 7.09
CA ASP A 44 46.45 -18.40 8.45
C ASP A 44 47.64 -17.67 9.04
N LYS A 45 48.43 -16.94 8.22
CA LYS A 45 49.61 -16.18 8.62
C LYS A 45 49.78 -14.93 7.77
N ARG A 46 50.76 -14.10 8.16
CA ARG A 46 51.13 -12.90 7.41
C ARG A 46 51.55 -13.26 5.99
N ILE A 47 51.13 -12.46 5.03
CA ILE A 47 51.37 -12.65 3.61
C ILE A 47 52.00 -11.42 2.96
N PHE A 48 52.61 -11.63 1.81
CA PHE A 48 53.18 -10.65 0.92
C PHE A 48 52.88 -11.04 -0.52
N PHE A 49 52.95 -10.09 -1.45
CA PHE A 49 53.01 -10.45 -2.85
C PHE A 49 54.39 -11.09 -3.14
N ALA A 50 54.36 -12.27 -3.74
CA ALA A 50 55.60 -12.97 -4.17
C ALA A 50 56.27 -12.27 -5.36
N SER A 51 55.47 -11.52 -6.15
CA SER A 51 55.91 -10.69 -7.26
C SER A 51 55.00 -9.46 -7.35
N ASN A 52 55.45 -8.38 -8.01
CA ASN A 52 54.62 -7.18 -8.24
C ASN A 52 53.51 -7.37 -9.29
N GLU A 53 53.05 -8.59 -9.51
CA GLU A 53 52.13 -8.97 -10.58
C GLU A 53 50.67 -9.13 -10.09
N ALA A 54 50.19 -8.15 -9.29
CA ALA A 54 48.76 -8.07 -8.92
C ALA A 54 47.86 -8.05 -10.17
N GLU A 55 48.37 -7.63 -11.31
CA GLU A 55 47.72 -7.62 -12.61
C GLU A 55 47.38 -9.04 -13.15
N LYS A 56 47.99 -10.09 -12.61
CA LYS A 56 47.63 -11.47 -12.94
C LYS A 56 46.34 -11.94 -12.32
N ILE A 57 45.75 -11.18 -11.39
CA ILE A 57 44.43 -11.47 -10.87
C ILE A 57 43.39 -11.21 -11.98
N THR A 58 42.59 -12.19 -12.27
CA THR A 58 41.57 -12.07 -13.29
C THR A 58 40.18 -11.96 -12.67
N VAL A 59 39.31 -11.16 -13.28
CA VAL A 59 37.93 -10.92 -12.85
C VAL A 59 37.02 -11.14 -14.04
N THR A 60 36.02 -11.97 -13.85
CA THR A 60 34.91 -12.16 -14.80
C THR A 60 33.63 -11.55 -14.21
N GLY A 61 32.85 -10.85 -15.00
CA GLY A 61 31.61 -10.19 -14.53
C GLY A 61 31.83 -8.87 -13.78
N GLY A 62 33.06 -8.35 -13.84
CA GLY A 62 33.44 -7.06 -13.25
C GLY A 62 34.81 -6.62 -13.76
N THR A 63 35.31 -5.51 -13.25
CA THR A 63 36.64 -4.98 -13.57
C THR A 63 37.50 -4.92 -12.31
N LEU A 64 38.77 -5.38 -12.42
CA LEU A 64 39.74 -5.24 -11.35
C LEU A 64 40.14 -3.75 -11.21
N SER A 65 39.94 -3.20 -10.01
CA SER A 65 40.42 -1.85 -9.69
C SER A 65 41.82 -1.88 -9.10
N LYS A 66 42.03 -2.71 -8.07
CA LYS A 66 43.37 -2.90 -7.45
C LYS A 66 43.36 -4.13 -6.52
N ALA A 67 44.56 -4.60 -6.22
CA ALA A 67 44.79 -5.61 -5.18
C ALA A 67 45.84 -5.11 -4.17
N LEU A 68 45.60 -5.35 -2.89
CA LEU A 68 46.40 -4.82 -1.79
C LEU A 68 46.67 -5.91 -0.75
N VAL A 69 47.90 -5.96 -0.28
CA VAL A 69 48.26 -6.58 1.00
C VAL A 69 48.84 -5.47 1.87
N TYR A 70 48.11 -5.15 2.94
CA TYR A 70 48.58 -4.17 3.91
C TYR A 70 49.77 -4.77 4.70
N GLY A 71 50.83 -3.98 4.89
CA GLY A 71 52.03 -4.43 5.61
C GLY A 71 51.70 -4.98 6.99
N GLN A 72 52.05 -6.21 7.28
CA GLN A 72 51.76 -7.00 8.47
C GLN A 72 50.38 -7.65 8.51
N ASP A 73 49.69 -7.71 7.41
CA ASP A 73 48.36 -8.32 7.36
C ASP A 73 48.40 -9.76 6.80
N SER A 74 47.39 -10.54 7.15
CA SER A 74 47.12 -11.87 6.62
C SER A 74 46.01 -11.87 5.58
N VAL A 75 45.62 -10.71 5.06
CA VAL A 75 44.50 -10.52 4.13
C VAL A 75 44.99 -9.93 2.82
N LEU A 76 44.67 -10.61 1.72
CA LEU A 76 44.72 -10.03 0.37
C LEU A 76 43.35 -9.43 0.06
N SER A 77 43.28 -8.12 -0.14
CA SER A 77 42.07 -7.40 -0.54
C SER A 77 42.11 -7.13 -2.05
N VAL A 78 41.18 -7.72 -2.78
CA VAL A 78 40.97 -7.50 -4.21
C VAL A 78 39.78 -6.60 -4.39
N ILE A 79 39.97 -5.39 -4.91
CA ILE A 79 38.91 -4.40 -5.12
C ILE A 79 38.51 -4.44 -6.59
N ILE A 80 37.23 -4.69 -6.82
CA ILE A 80 36.63 -4.82 -8.14
C ILE A 80 35.43 -3.91 -8.26
N ASN A 81 35.09 -3.51 -9.49
CA ASN A 81 33.84 -2.77 -9.77
C ASN A 81 32.87 -3.67 -10.56
N CYS A 82 31.68 -3.87 -10.02
CA CYS A 82 30.59 -4.68 -10.60
C CYS A 82 29.29 -3.88 -10.57
N PRO A 83 29.02 -3.05 -11.57
CA PRO A 83 27.86 -2.16 -11.57
C PRO A 83 26.54 -2.89 -11.85
N GLU A 84 26.59 -4.06 -12.48
CA GLU A 84 25.40 -4.79 -12.92
C GLU A 84 24.76 -5.58 -11.79
N ARG A 85 23.44 -5.78 -11.91
CA ARG A 85 22.62 -6.61 -11.01
C ARG A 85 22.58 -8.05 -11.51
N GLU A 86 22.37 -8.98 -10.57
CA GLU A 86 22.27 -10.43 -10.87
C GLU A 86 23.49 -10.92 -11.70
N GLN A 87 24.60 -10.22 -11.63
CA GLN A 87 25.81 -10.53 -12.34
C GLN A 87 26.58 -11.64 -11.63
N ASN A 88 26.89 -12.70 -12.35
CA ASN A 88 27.83 -13.70 -11.89
C ASN A 88 29.25 -13.13 -11.97
N VAL A 89 29.93 -13.10 -10.85
CA VAL A 89 31.29 -12.58 -10.69
C VAL A 89 32.19 -13.72 -10.28
N SER A 90 33.39 -13.79 -10.86
CA SER A 90 34.42 -14.70 -10.43
C SER A 90 35.74 -13.95 -10.35
N VAL A 91 36.46 -14.10 -9.23
CA VAL A 91 37.77 -13.56 -8.99
C VAL A 91 38.73 -14.73 -8.89
N THR A 92 39.79 -14.75 -9.73
CA THR A 92 40.80 -15.77 -9.71
C THR A 92 42.15 -15.15 -9.35
N VAL A 93 42.73 -15.62 -8.25
CA VAL A 93 44.11 -15.30 -7.84
C VAL A 93 44.99 -16.51 -8.18
N PRO A 94 45.97 -16.38 -9.09
CA PRO A 94 46.77 -17.51 -9.54
C PRO A 94 47.71 -18.03 -8.44
N ALA A 95 48.02 -19.32 -8.52
CA ALA A 95 49.01 -19.96 -7.68
C ALA A 95 50.36 -19.21 -7.71
N GLY A 96 51.01 -19.13 -6.57
CA GLY A 96 52.34 -18.49 -6.47
C GLY A 96 52.30 -16.96 -6.29
N LEU A 97 51.13 -16.32 -6.37
CA LEU A 97 51.06 -14.85 -6.22
C LEU A 97 51.23 -14.36 -4.78
N VAL A 98 50.87 -15.19 -3.78
CA VAL A 98 50.96 -14.88 -2.35
C VAL A 98 52.00 -15.75 -1.68
N ALA A 99 52.87 -15.15 -0.86
CA ALA A 99 53.93 -15.83 -0.13
C ALA A 99 53.98 -15.44 1.35
N ASN A 100 54.62 -16.23 2.19
CA ASN A 100 55.02 -15.86 3.54
C ASN A 100 56.32 -15.03 3.51
N GLY A 101 56.79 -14.59 4.69
CA GLY A 101 58.05 -13.84 4.83
C GLY A 101 59.32 -14.59 4.44
N GLN A 102 59.27 -15.88 4.24
CA GLN A 102 60.40 -16.72 3.75
C GLN A 102 60.30 -17.03 2.26
N GLY A 103 59.35 -16.41 1.55
CA GLY A 103 59.15 -16.59 0.11
C GLY A 103 58.43 -17.89 -0.29
N LYS A 104 57.91 -18.67 0.68
CA LYS A 104 57.09 -19.86 0.37
C LYS A 104 55.73 -19.44 -0.08
N THR A 105 55.35 -19.81 -1.31
CA THR A 105 54.13 -19.38 -1.97
C THR A 105 52.95 -20.33 -1.71
N TYR A 106 51.73 -19.77 -1.70
CA TYR A 106 50.50 -20.52 -1.85
C TYR A 106 50.44 -21.11 -3.27
N ASN A 107 50.34 -22.42 -3.36
CA ASN A 107 50.58 -23.17 -4.60
C ASN A 107 49.32 -23.61 -5.36
N LYS A 108 48.19 -23.02 -5.07
CA LYS A 108 46.91 -23.29 -5.74
C LYS A 108 46.28 -22.01 -6.25
N ASP A 109 45.50 -22.10 -7.30
CA ASP A 109 44.61 -21.01 -7.69
C ASP A 109 43.53 -20.82 -6.64
N ILE A 110 43.21 -19.56 -6.34
CA ILE A 110 42.06 -19.20 -5.48
C ILE A 110 40.98 -18.67 -6.38
N ASN A 111 39.81 -19.34 -6.40
CA ASN A 111 38.65 -18.89 -7.12
C ASN A 111 37.59 -18.53 -6.11
N VAL A 112 36.99 -17.35 -6.23
CA VAL A 112 35.83 -16.91 -5.44
C VAL A 112 34.79 -16.43 -6.41
N SER A 113 33.66 -17.13 -6.42
CA SER A 113 32.52 -16.83 -7.27
C SER A 113 31.33 -16.41 -6.42
N PHE A 114 30.61 -15.39 -6.85
CA PHE A 114 29.43 -14.89 -6.19
C PHE A 114 28.52 -14.18 -7.19
N GLN A 115 27.30 -13.83 -6.77
CA GLN A 115 26.36 -13.07 -7.58
C GLN A 115 26.03 -11.75 -6.91
N THR A 116 25.98 -10.67 -7.70
CA THR A 116 25.49 -9.38 -7.20
C THR A 116 24.01 -9.43 -6.93
N VAL A 117 23.56 -8.63 -5.95
CA VAL A 117 22.16 -8.54 -5.57
C VAL A 117 21.27 -8.16 -6.75
N GLY A 118 20.17 -8.91 -6.92
CA GLY A 118 19.07 -8.54 -7.78
C GLY A 118 18.14 -7.53 -7.10
N LEU A 119 17.16 -7.06 -7.85
CA LEU A 119 16.02 -6.39 -7.26
C LEU A 119 15.05 -7.45 -6.73
N ASP A 120 14.56 -7.24 -5.52
CA ASP A 120 13.39 -7.96 -5.07
C ASP A 120 12.25 -7.61 -6.03
N LYS A 121 11.95 -8.52 -6.93
CA LYS A 121 10.80 -8.44 -7.82
C LYS A 121 9.55 -8.71 -7.02
N THR A 122 9.29 -7.87 -6.00
CA THR A 122 8.00 -7.90 -5.31
C THR A 122 6.91 -7.64 -6.32
N PRO A 123 5.78 -8.35 -6.21
CA PRO A 123 4.71 -8.28 -7.19
C PRO A 123 4.03 -6.92 -7.14
N VAL A 124 4.61 -5.94 -7.81
CA VAL A 124 3.86 -4.75 -8.17
C VAL A 124 2.99 -5.13 -9.36
N MET A 125 1.70 -5.21 -9.12
CA MET A 125 0.70 -5.44 -10.16
C MET A 125 0.57 -4.20 -11.05
N ALA A 126 1.64 -3.86 -11.77
CA ALA A 126 1.59 -2.81 -12.78
C ALA A 126 0.80 -3.32 -13.99
N THR A 127 -0.50 -3.07 -14.02
CA THR A 127 -1.42 -3.62 -15.03
C THR A 127 -1.53 -2.76 -16.29
N THR A 128 -1.31 -1.44 -16.17
CA THR A 128 -1.36 -0.52 -17.31
C THR A 128 0.02 -0.30 -17.93
N VAL A 129 0.04 0.18 -19.17
CA VAL A 129 1.29 0.53 -19.88
C VAL A 129 2.04 1.64 -19.13
N GLU A 130 1.32 2.64 -18.66
CA GLU A 130 1.86 3.78 -17.91
C GLU A 130 2.45 3.34 -16.57
N ALA A 131 1.77 2.48 -15.83
CA ALA A 131 2.29 1.94 -14.57
C ALA A 131 3.54 1.08 -14.81
N LYS A 132 3.61 0.31 -15.89
CA LYS A 132 4.81 -0.45 -16.27
C LYS A 132 5.97 0.47 -16.62
N LYS A 133 5.73 1.56 -17.35
CA LYS A 133 6.76 2.57 -17.66
C LYS A 133 7.31 3.20 -16.39
N LEU A 134 6.45 3.61 -15.45
CA LEU A 134 6.87 4.16 -14.17
C LEU A 134 7.67 3.14 -13.36
N TYR A 135 7.20 1.90 -13.28
CA TYR A 135 7.91 0.83 -12.59
C TYR A 135 9.31 0.61 -13.17
N ASN A 136 9.44 0.48 -14.50
CA ASN A 136 10.72 0.31 -15.16
C ASN A 136 11.65 1.51 -14.94
N PHE A 137 11.12 2.73 -15.02
CA PHE A 137 11.89 3.94 -14.72
C PHE A 137 12.46 3.90 -13.31
N LEU A 138 11.67 3.49 -12.32
CA LEU A 138 12.15 3.36 -10.94
C LEU A 138 13.23 2.28 -10.83
N LEU A 139 13.03 1.12 -11.48
CA LEU A 139 14.02 0.04 -11.51
C LEU A 139 15.37 0.49 -12.08
N GLU A 140 15.35 1.19 -13.20
CA GLU A 140 16.55 1.67 -13.90
C GLU A 140 17.34 2.68 -13.04
N ASN A 141 16.65 3.42 -12.17
CA ASN A 141 17.27 4.45 -11.34
C ASN A 141 17.58 3.99 -9.90
N VAL A 142 17.24 2.76 -9.51
CA VAL A 142 17.61 2.24 -8.18
C VAL A 142 19.13 2.22 -8.03
N ASP A 143 19.62 2.69 -6.88
CA ASP A 143 21.04 2.84 -6.50
C ASP A 143 21.87 3.80 -7.38
N THR A 144 21.27 4.43 -8.39
CA THR A 144 21.99 5.35 -9.28
C THR A 144 21.60 6.81 -9.05
N LYS A 145 20.34 7.05 -8.68
CA LYS A 145 19.80 8.40 -8.47
C LYS A 145 18.87 8.45 -7.27
N THR A 146 18.84 9.60 -6.62
CA THR A 146 17.77 9.97 -5.67
C THR A 146 16.74 10.79 -6.41
N ILE A 147 15.48 10.32 -6.39
CA ILE A 147 14.37 11.02 -7.00
C ILE A 147 13.77 11.97 -5.97
N SER A 148 13.79 13.27 -6.25
CA SER A 148 13.27 14.30 -5.34
C SER A 148 11.74 14.30 -5.31
N GLY A 149 11.15 14.63 -4.16
CA GLY A 149 9.71 14.73 -3.99
C GLY A 149 9.29 15.86 -3.08
N MET A 150 8.04 16.28 -3.21
CA MET A 150 7.39 17.27 -2.37
C MET A 150 5.95 16.81 -2.08
N MET A 151 5.43 17.14 -0.90
CA MET A 151 4.02 16.96 -0.58
C MET A 151 3.20 18.16 -1.09
N ALA A 152 2.00 17.88 -1.58
CA ALA A 152 1.01 18.91 -1.87
C ALA A 152 0.67 19.70 -0.61
N ASN A 153 0.44 21.01 -0.74
CA ASN A 153 -0.17 21.79 0.32
C ASN A 153 -1.64 21.36 0.48
N VAL A 154 -2.09 21.16 1.71
CA VAL A 154 -3.47 20.70 1.98
C VAL A 154 -3.90 19.50 1.10
N ALA A 155 -2.96 18.60 0.84
CA ALA A 155 -3.16 17.29 0.22
C ALA A 155 -3.56 17.25 -1.27
N TRP A 156 -4.04 18.31 -1.93
CA TRP A 156 -4.62 18.24 -3.27
C TRP A 156 -4.29 19.43 -4.19
N ASN A 157 -3.02 19.85 -4.22
CA ASN A 157 -2.53 20.91 -5.12
C ASN A 157 -1.04 20.74 -5.47
N GLN A 158 -0.44 21.72 -6.16
CA GLN A 158 0.97 21.75 -6.58
C GLN A 158 1.76 22.90 -5.95
N GLU A 159 1.17 23.67 -5.06
CA GLU A 159 1.75 24.92 -4.53
C GLU A 159 3.15 24.76 -3.95
N CYS A 160 3.40 23.70 -3.18
CA CYS A 160 4.72 23.48 -2.61
C CYS A 160 5.77 23.13 -3.69
N ALA A 161 5.38 22.37 -4.71
CA ALA A 161 6.25 22.06 -5.84
C ALA A 161 6.53 23.31 -6.69
N ASP A 162 5.54 24.18 -6.88
CA ASP A 162 5.68 25.46 -7.56
C ASP A 162 6.65 26.38 -6.81
N LYS A 163 6.60 26.40 -5.47
CA LYS A 163 7.57 27.14 -4.66
C LYS A 163 8.99 26.62 -4.79
N VAL A 164 9.18 25.31 -4.85
CA VAL A 164 10.50 24.72 -5.11
C VAL A 164 11.02 25.18 -6.47
N ASN A 165 10.16 25.15 -7.50
CA ASN A 165 10.54 25.65 -8.82
C ASN A 165 10.87 27.15 -8.84
N GLU A 166 10.08 27.96 -8.14
CA GLU A 166 10.35 29.40 -8.00
C GLU A 166 11.75 29.67 -7.40
N TRP A 167 12.15 28.90 -6.40
CA TRP A 167 13.44 29.09 -5.71
C TRP A 167 14.64 28.49 -6.43
N THR A 168 14.44 27.40 -7.17
CA THR A 168 15.53 26.60 -7.72
C THR A 168 15.60 26.56 -9.23
N GLY A 169 14.52 26.99 -9.90
CA GLY A 169 14.34 26.84 -11.35
C GLY A 169 14.02 25.40 -11.78
N LYS A 170 13.71 24.48 -10.83
CA LYS A 170 13.44 23.07 -11.11
C LYS A 170 12.28 22.56 -10.26
N TYR A 171 11.44 21.74 -10.86
CA TYR A 171 10.42 21.00 -10.13
C TYR A 171 11.01 19.75 -9.45
N PRO A 172 10.48 19.34 -8.27
CA PRO A 172 10.69 18.00 -7.77
C PRO A 172 10.07 16.98 -8.74
N ALA A 173 10.61 15.77 -8.80
CA ALA A 173 10.08 14.76 -9.73
C ALA A 173 8.73 14.16 -9.24
N ILE A 174 8.53 14.09 -7.91
CA ILE A 174 7.35 13.51 -7.28
C ILE A 174 6.55 14.61 -6.61
N ASN A 175 5.23 14.66 -6.84
CA ASN A 175 4.30 15.38 -5.97
C ASN A 175 3.42 14.36 -5.24
N GLY A 176 3.39 14.46 -3.91
CA GLY A 176 2.60 13.60 -3.03
C GLY A 176 1.23 14.21 -2.79
N PHE A 177 0.17 13.55 -3.24
CA PHE A 177 -1.22 13.86 -2.95
C PHE A 177 -1.74 12.92 -1.86
N ASP A 178 -2.82 13.29 -1.17
CA ASP A 178 -3.32 12.52 -0.04
C ASP A 178 -4.85 12.53 0.05
N TYR A 179 -5.42 11.37 0.26
CA TYR A 179 -6.86 11.22 0.52
C TYR A 179 -7.26 11.42 2.00
N GLY A 180 -6.40 12.04 2.81
CA GLY A 180 -6.64 12.25 4.24
C GLY A 180 -7.89 13.04 4.59
N HIS A 181 -8.38 13.87 3.65
CA HIS A 181 -9.62 14.64 3.81
C HIS A 181 -10.85 14.01 3.15
N MET A 182 -10.81 12.68 2.92
CA MET A 182 -11.90 11.95 2.29
C MET A 182 -13.26 12.14 2.99
N PRO A 183 -13.39 12.16 4.33
CA PRO A 183 -14.66 12.44 4.98
C PRO A 183 -15.26 13.79 4.59
N ALA A 184 -14.44 14.84 4.52
CA ALA A 184 -14.87 16.18 4.11
C ALA A 184 -15.28 16.23 2.63
N SER A 185 -14.52 15.55 1.75
CA SER A 185 -14.85 15.43 0.34
C SER A 185 -16.19 14.69 0.11
N LYS A 186 -16.42 13.61 0.82
CA LYS A 186 -17.68 12.85 0.77
C LYS A 186 -18.87 13.67 1.24
N ALA A 187 -18.69 14.48 2.26
CA ALA A 187 -19.72 15.35 2.81
C ALA A 187 -20.00 16.61 1.95
N GLY A 188 -19.23 16.81 0.87
CA GLY A 188 -19.39 18.00 0.03
C GLY A 188 -18.95 19.29 0.72
N ALA A 189 -18.00 19.20 1.65
CA ALA A 189 -17.55 20.33 2.49
C ALA A 189 -16.78 21.44 1.75
N ASN A 190 -16.77 21.41 0.45
CA ASN A 190 -16.47 22.48 -0.50
C ASN A 190 -15.03 23.06 -0.51
N TRP A 191 -14.02 22.35 0.01
CA TRP A 191 -12.62 22.81 -0.05
C TRP A 191 -11.66 21.80 -0.71
N ILE A 192 -11.94 20.49 -0.65
CA ILE A 192 -11.26 19.46 -1.42
C ILE A 192 -12.30 18.58 -2.11
N ASN A 193 -12.22 18.49 -3.43
CA ASN A 193 -13.04 17.60 -4.23
C ASN A 193 -12.13 16.57 -4.92
N TYR A 194 -12.04 15.38 -4.36
CA TYR A 194 -11.23 14.28 -4.94
C TYR A 194 -11.78 13.71 -6.25
N LYS A 195 -13.01 14.07 -6.65
CA LYS A 195 -13.55 13.77 -7.98
C LYS A 195 -13.00 14.70 -9.07
N ASP A 196 -12.53 15.88 -8.69
CA ASP A 196 -11.77 16.76 -9.57
C ASP A 196 -10.28 16.37 -9.54
N ILE A 197 -9.86 15.56 -10.53
CA ILE A 197 -8.49 15.10 -10.66
C ILE A 197 -7.56 16.10 -11.37
N THR A 198 -8.03 17.31 -11.66
CA THR A 198 -7.26 18.34 -12.40
C THR A 198 -5.88 18.58 -11.80
N PRO A 199 -5.68 18.74 -10.48
CA PRO A 199 -4.34 18.96 -9.92
C PRO A 199 -3.39 17.78 -10.17
N VAL A 200 -3.90 16.55 -10.04
CA VAL A 200 -3.12 15.32 -10.25
C VAL A 200 -2.80 15.13 -11.74
N LYS A 201 -3.80 15.40 -12.59
CA LYS A 201 -3.65 15.29 -14.04
C LYS A 201 -2.63 16.30 -14.58
N ASN A 202 -2.69 17.53 -14.13
CA ASN A 202 -1.73 18.58 -14.54
C ASN A 202 -0.30 18.17 -14.17
N TRP A 203 -0.08 17.58 -13.00
CA TRP A 203 1.23 17.08 -12.60
C TRP A 203 1.71 15.95 -13.51
N SER A 204 0.84 14.98 -13.77
CA SER A 204 1.15 13.82 -14.62
C SER A 204 1.39 14.23 -16.09
N ASP A 205 0.58 15.13 -16.64
CA ASP A 205 0.72 15.61 -18.03
C ASP A 205 2.05 16.36 -18.24
N ASN A 206 2.58 16.98 -17.21
CA ASN A 206 3.91 17.61 -17.20
C ASN A 206 5.05 16.62 -16.84
N HIS A 207 4.81 15.32 -17.01
CA HIS A 207 5.77 14.25 -16.75
C HIS A 207 6.21 14.10 -15.30
N GLY A 208 5.45 14.65 -14.36
CA GLY A 208 5.66 14.46 -12.92
C GLY A 208 5.18 13.08 -12.47
N ILE A 209 5.87 12.52 -11.49
CA ILE A 209 5.46 11.26 -10.84
C ILE A 209 4.43 11.59 -9.77
N VAL A 210 3.29 10.92 -9.83
CA VAL A 210 2.22 11.04 -8.85
C VAL A 210 2.43 10.04 -7.73
N GLN A 211 2.61 10.50 -6.50
CA GLN A 211 2.48 9.68 -5.30
C GLN A 211 1.11 9.93 -4.69
N MET A 212 0.39 8.88 -4.39
CA MET A 212 -0.91 8.96 -3.76
C MET A 212 -0.84 8.33 -2.37
N MET A 213 -1.08 9.14 -1.36
CA MET A 213 -1.10 8.73 0.05
C MET A 213 -2.54 8.56 0.55
N TRP A 214 -2.66 7.92 1.67
CA TRP A 214 -3.91 7.85 2.40
C TRP A 214 -3.65 7.84 3.90
N HIS A 215 -3.77 9.01 4.50
CA HIS A 215 -4.00 9.16 5.93
C HIS A 215 -5.46 8.83 6.17
N TRP A 216 -5.73 7.58 6.52
CA TRP A 216 -7.12 7.15 6.67
C TRP A 216 -7.74 7.75 7.93
N ASN A 217 -8.51 8.79 7.73
CA ASN A 217 -9.24 9.50 8.75
C ASN A 217 -10.57 8.77 9.00
N VAL A 218 -10.75 8.24 10.20
CA VAL A 218 -11.91 7.41 10.60
C VAL A 218 -12.71 8.11 11.70
N PRO A 219 -13.97 7.72 11.95
CA PRO A 219 -14.73 8.23 13.08
C PRO A 219 -13.97 8.09 14.41
N LYS A 220 -14.05 9.09 15.28
CA LYS A 220 -13.39 9.09 16.60
C LYS A 220 -13.92 7.99 17.52
N ASP A 221 -15.20 7.73 17.44
CA ASP A 221 -15.88 6.68 18.21
C ASP A 221 -16.91 6.00 17.30
N GLU A 222 -17.50 4.89 17.76
CA GLU A 222 -18.58 4.21 17.05
C GLU A 222 -19.70 5.19 16.71
N PRO A 223 -20.08 5.34 15.43
CA PRO A 223 -21.18 6.21 15.04
C PRO A 223 -22.48 5.80 15.74
N GLN A 224 -23.08 6.73 16.44
CA GLN A 224 -24.34 6.50 17.13
C GLN A 224 -25.46 6.22 16.12
N ALA A 225 -26.51 5.55 16.56
CA ALA A 225 -27.70 5.36 15.74
C ALA A 225 -28.30 6.73 15.35
N GLY A 226 -28.53 6.93 14.08
CA GLY A 226 -29.22 8.09 13.57
C GLY A 226 -30.74 7.97 13.76
N LYS A 227 -31.44 9.07 13.61
CA LYS A 227 -32.93 9.07 13.67
C LYS A 227 -33.56 8.35 12.49
N GLY A 228 -32.87 8.25 11.37
CA GLY A 228 -33.43 7.73 10.12
C GLY A 228 -33.51 8.81 9.04
N ILE A 229 -34.11 8.46 7.93
CA ILE A 229 -34.40 9.38 6.83
C ILE A 229 -35.79 9.90 6.99
N GLU A 230 -35.93 11.19 7.22
CA GLU A 230 -37.25 11.85 7.22
C GLU A 230 -37.77 11.94 5.77
N MET A 231 -38.84 11.20 5.49
CA MET A 231 -39.50 11.23 4.19
C MET A 231 -40.43 12.44 4.16
N LEU A 232 -40.02 13.43 3.40
CA LEU A 232 -40.65 14.76 3.38
C LEU A 232 -41.93 14.78 2.54
N SER A 233 -42.90 15.63 2.89
CA SER A 233 -44.18 15.79 2.22
C SER A 233 -44.09 16.13 0.72
N ASP A 234 -42.94 16.63 0.27
CA ASP A 234 -42.66 16.94 -1.14
C ASP A 234 -42.02 15.79 -1.93
N TRP A 235 -41.90 14.59 -1.34
CA TRP A 235 -41.29 13.41 -1.93
C TRP A 235 -39.78 13.57 -2.30
N SER A 236 -39.10 14.60 -1.81
CA SER A 236 -37.71 14.85 -2.16
C SER A 236 -36.75 13.88 -1.52
N ALA A 237 -37.09 13.29 -0.37
CA ALA A 237 -36.26 12.33 0.33
C ALA A 237 -36.41 10.91 -0.24
N ASN A 238 -35.31 10.19 -0.33
CA ASN A 238 -35.26 8.80 -0.77
C ASN A 238 -34.03 8.08 -0.24
N LEU A 239 -34.09 6.74 -0.26
CA LEU A 239 -32.98 5.85 0.01
C LEU A 239 -32.70 5.00 -1.22
N GLN A 240 -31.53 5.15 -1.82
CA GLN A 240 -31.10 4.35 -2.98
C GLN A 240 -30.20 3.20 -2.55
N LEU A 241 -30.69 1.98 -2.68
CA LEU A 241 -30.01 0.73 -2.39
C LEU A 241 -29.66 0.02 -3.71
N THR A 242 -28.76 0.62 -4.49
CA THR A 242 -28.47 0.23 -5.88
C THR A 242 -27.01 -0.15 -6.12
N ASN A 243 -26.16 -0.06 -5.10
CA ASN A 243 -24.74 -0.41 -5.22
C ASN A 243 -24.48 -1.93 -5.23
N ASP A 244 -23.31 -2.34 -5.65
CA ASP A 244 -22.94 -3.76 -5.79
C ASP A 244 -22.95 -4.53 -4.47
N ALA A 245 -22.65 -3.89 -3.35
CA ALA A 245 -22.68 -4.53 -2.02
C ALA A 245 -24.11 -4.88 -1.62
N VAL A 246 -25.08 -3.98 -1.85
CA VAL A 246 -26.50 -4.25 -1.62
C VAL A 246 -27.02 -5.34 -2.55
N LYS A 247 -26.68 -5.30 -3.84
CA LYS A 247 -27.07 -6.35 -4.79
C LYS A 247 -26.51 -7.72 -4.39
N ALA A 248 -25.28 -7.78 -3.89
CA ALA A 248 -24.68 -9.00 -3.37
C ALA A 248 -25.42 -9.52 -2.12
N ALA A 249 -25.81 -8.62 -1.19
CA ALA A 249 -26.62 -8.99 -0.03
C ALA A 249 -28.00 -9.53 -0.42
N ILE A 250 -28.66 -8.91 -1.41
CA ILE A 250 -29.92 -9.39 -1.98
C ILE A 250 -29.72 -10.71 -2.75
N GLY A 251 -28.52 -10.95 -3.27
CA GLY A 251 -28.19 -12.15 -4.07
C GLY A 251 -28.55 -13.46 -3.39
N ASN A 252 -28.50 -13.51 -2.07
CA ASN A 252 -28.86 -14.69 -1.25
C ASN A 252 -30.37 -14.83 -0.97
N ALA A 253 -31.18 -13.80 -1.27
CA ALA A 253 -32.62 -13.83 -1.04
C ALA A 253 -33.30 -14.83 -1.96
N GLN A 254 -34.40 -15.42 -1.46
CA GLN A 254 -35.20 -16.42 -2.12
C GLN A 254 -36.65 -15.89 -2.36
N VAL A 255 -37.34 -16.49 -3.30
CA VAL A 255 -38.80 -16.24 -3.48
C VAL A 255 -39.53 -16.57 -2.20
N GLY A 256 -40.38 -15.66 -1.75
CA GLY A 256 -41.10 -15.74 -0.49
C GLY A 256 -40.45 -14.98 0.66
N ASP A 257 -39.17 -14.58 0.55
CA ASP A 257 -38.54 -13.65 1.50
C ASP A 257 -39.24 -12.28 1.43
N LYS A 258 -39.01 -11.45 2.44
CA LYS A 258 -39.66 -10.14 2.54
C LYS A 258 -38.64 -9.03 2.53
N LEU A 259 -38.85 -8.00 1.74
CA LEU A 259 -38.24 -6.69 1.97
C LEU A 259 -39.05 -6.02 3.08
N VAL A 260 -38.42 -5.68 4.19
CA VAL A 260 -39.04 -5.03 5.34
C VAL A 260 -38.40 -3.67 5.58
N ALA A 261 -39.19 -2.62 5.66
CA ALA A 261 -38.76 -1.29 6.06
C ALA A 261 -39.37 -0.97 7.44
N THR A 262 -38.48 -0.66 8.41
CA THR A 262 -38.92 -0.14 9.72
C THR A 262 -39.04 1.37 9.67
N ILE A 263 -40.09 1.90 10.32
CA ILE A 263 -40.45 3.31 10.25
C ILE A 263 -40.86 3.85 11.61
N SER A 264 -40.79 5.17 11.77
CA SER A 264 -41.32 5.93 12.90
C SER A 264 -41.95 7.23 12.45
N ASP A 265 -42.53 7.96 13.37
CA ASP A 265 -43.12 9.30 13.15
C ASP A 265 -44.11 9.34 11.96
N VAL A 266 -44.93 8.31 11.83
CA VAL A 266 -45.87 8.17 10.73
C VAL A 266 -47.07 9.10 10.95
N ALA A 267 -47.25 10.05 10.04
CA ALA A 267 -48.42 10.96 10.06
C ALA A 267 -49.60 10.39 9.28
N ASP A 268 -50.78 10.99 9.49
CA ASP A 268 -51.99 10.63 8.75
C ASP A 268 -51.78 10.85 7.24
N GLY A 269 -52.12 9.84 6.43
CA GLY A 269 -51.97 9.91 4.98
C GLY A 269 -50.52 9.66 4.48
N ALA A 270 -49.61 9.22 5.33
CA ALA A 270 -48.28 8.82 4.93
C ALA A 270 -48.27 7.74 3.86
N GLN A 271 -47.46 7.88 2.85
CA GLN A 271 -47.35 6.92 1.75
C GLN A 271 -45.91 6.50 1.48
N GLY A 272 -45.72 5.24 1.11
CA GLY A 272 -44.46 4.65 0.66
C GLY A 272 -44.47 4.38 -0.83
N SER A 273 -43.25 4.20 -1.33
CA SER A 273 -42.99 3.81 -2.71
C SER A 273 -41.71 2.95 -2.78
N ILE A 274 -41.77 1.85 -3.53
CA ILE A 274 -40.64 0.97 -3.81
C ILE A 274 -40.42 0.92 -5.31
N LYS A 275 -39.27 1.41 -5.77
CA LYS A 275 -38.89 1.53 -7.19
C LYS A 275 -37.56 0.86 -7.47
N ASN A 276 -37.35 0.46 -8.71
CA ASN A 276 -36.04 0.01 -9.15
C ASN A 276 -35.11 1.23 -9.45
N SER A 277 -33.85 0.97 -9.80
CA SER A 277 -32.87 2.04 -10.10
C SER A 277 -33.22 2.92 -11.30
N SER A 278 -34.21 2.52 -12.11
CA SER A 278 -34.77 3.33 -13.20
C SER A 278 -35.95 4.17 -12.77
N TRP A 279 -36.22 4.25 -11.46
CA TRP A 279 -37.39 4.96 -10.87
C TRP A 279 -38.78 4.44 -11.28
N THR A 280 -38.84 3.17 -11.71
CA THR A 280 -40.08 2.48 -12.04
C THR A 280 -40.56 1.71 -10.82
N GLY A 281 -41.78 1.90 -10.43
CA GLY A 281 -42.43 1.16 -9.33
C GLY A 281 -42.45 -0.34 -9.59
N PHE A 282 -42.24 -1.14 -8.54
CA PHE A 282 -42.42 -2.58 -8.63
C PHE A 282 -43.91 -2.93 -8.76
N THR A 283 -44.21 -3.95 -9.54
CA THR A 283 -45.49 -4.63 -9.57
C THR A 283 -45.22 -6.10 -9.35
N ASP A 284 -45.88 -6.71 -8.33
CA ASP A 284 -45.72 -8.12 -8.05
C ASP A 284 -46.54 -9.01 -9.00
N GLU A 285 -46.29 -10.33 -8.98
CA GLU A 285 -47.01 -11.30 -9.83
C GLU A 285 -48.53 -11.34 -9.56
N ALA A 286 -48.97 -10.89 -8.39
CA ALA A 286 -50.37 -10.75 -8.06
C ALA A 286 -51.03 -9.49 -8.63
N GLY A 287 -50.21 -8.60 -9.24
CA GLY A 287 -50.63 -7.34 -9.82
C GLY A 287 -50.71 -6.18 -8.82
N THR A 288 -50.12 -6.33 -7.61
CA THR A 288 -50.06 -5.24 -6.64
C THR A 288 -48.95 -4.26 -7.06
N SER A 289 -49.31 -2.98 -7.17
CA SER A 289 -48.36 -1.90 -7.43
C SER A 289 -47.76 -1.43 -6.11
N TRP A 290 -46.40 -1.37 -6.07
CA TRP A 290 -45.63 -0.83 -4.98
C TRP A 290 -45.11 0.59 -5.28
N GLU A 291 -45.64 1.21 -6.35
CA GLU A 291 -45.23 2.58 -6.72
C GLU A 291 -45.74 3.61 -5.73
N TYR A 292 -47.01 3.43 -5.26
CA TYR A 292 -47.62 4.27 -4.21
C TYR A 292 -48.52 3.35 -3.35
N PHE A 293 -48.31 3.36 -2.04
CA PHE A 293 -49.12 2.60 -1.09
C PHE A 293 -49.20 3.32 0.25
N ASP A 294 -50.35 3.23 0.90
CA ASP A 294 -50.57 3.79 2.22
C ASP A 294 -49.80 2.98 3.27
N ILE A 295 -49.20 3.68 4.22
CA ILE A 295 -48.45 3.07 5.33
C ILE A 295 -49.03 3.45 6.67
N SER A 296 -48.91 2.53 7.62
CA SER A 296 -49.28 2.71 9.02
C SER A 296 -48.47 1.77 9.91
N GLY A 297 -48.44 2.06 11.22
CA GLY A 297 -47.68 1.25 12.16
C GLY A 297 -46.20 1.58 12.18
N ASP A 298 -45.36 0.60 12.48
CA ASP A 298 -43.91 0.72 12.69
C ASP A 298 -43.07 0.07 11.59
N GLN A 299 -43.70 -0.55 10.60
CA GLN A 299 -43.03 -1.15 9.44
C GLN A 299 -43.99 -1.38 8.28
N TYR A 300 -43.43 -1.49 7.08
CA TYR A 300 -44.11 -2.06 5.91
C TYR A 300 -43.25 -3.12 5.26
N SER A 301 -43.87 -4.05 4.54
CA SER A 301 -43.17 -5.15 3.90
C SER A 301 -43.72 -5.54 2.55
N MET A 302 -42.84 -5.89 1.62
CA MET A 302 -43.18 -6.48 0.34
C MET A 302 -42.63 -7.91 0.29
N THR A 303 -43.50 -8.88 -0.01
CA THR A 303 -43.07 -10.27 -0.27
C THR A 303 -42.43 -10.33 -1.66
N LEU A 304 -41.25 -10.90 -1.73
CA LEU A 304 -40.46 -11.02 -2.97
C LEU A 304 -40.93 -12.24 -3.76
N ASP A 305 -41.52 -12.01 -4.91
CA ASP A 305 -41.81 -13.04 -5.91
C ASP A 305 -40.66 -13.17 -6.91
N ALA A 306 -40.76 -14.05 -7.91
CA ALA A 306 -39.70 -14.31 -8.85
C ALA A 306 -39.37 -13.08 -9.68
N THR A 307 -40.34 -12.28 -10.07
CA THR A 307 -40.17 -11.09 -10.90
C THR A 307 -39.54 -9.95 -10.14
N THR A 308 -40.07 -9.58 -8.98
CA THR A 308 -39.55 -8.49 -8.15
C THR A 308 -38.14 -8.80 -7.62
N LEU A 309 -37.90 -10.04 -7.21
CA LEU A 309 -36.57 -10.48 -6.75
C LEU A 309 -35.51 -10.41 -7.85
N ALA A 310 -35.86 -10.88 -9.07
CA ALA A 310 -34.92 -10.84 -10.20
C ALA A 310 -34.55 -9.39 -10.57
N ASP A 311 -35.53 -8.47 -10.58
CA ASP A 311 -35.27 -7.06 -10.88
C ASP A 311 -34.45 -6.40 -9.77
N MET A 312 -34.72 -6.66 -8.50
CA MET A 312 -33.91 -6.17 -7.36
C MET A 312 -32.45 -6.66 -7.39
N LYS A 313 -32.22 -7.95 -7.67
CA LYS A 313 -30.88 -8.51 -7.81
C LYS A 313 -30.07 -7.84 -8.91
N ASN A 314 -30.71 -7.47 -9.99
CA ASN A 314 -30.08 -6.84 -11.14
C ASN A 314 -29.88 -5.33 -10.94
N LYS A 315 -30.93 -4.62 -10.52
CA LYS A 315 -30.96 -3.15 -10.52
C LYS A 315 -30.84 -2.52 -9.12
N GLY A 316 -30.99 -3.30 -8.05
CA GLY A 316 -31.25 -2.77 -6.72
C GLY A 316 -32.62 -2.12 -6.61
N PHE A 317 -32.86 -1.32 -5.59
CA PHE A 317 -34.13 -0.66 -5.37
C PHE A 317 -34.00 0.69 -4.67
N ILE A 318 -35.06 1.48 -4.74
CA ILE A 318 -35.18 2.80 -4.15
C ILE A 318 -36.42 2.81 -3.27
N LEU A 319 -36.28 3.26 -2.03
CA LEU A 319 -37.39 3.57 -1.15
C LEU A 319 -37.60 5.09 -1.14
N SER A 320 -38.79 5.52 -1.38
CA SER A 320 -39.23 6.91 -1.24
C SER A 320 -40.61 6.96 -0.58
N GLY A 321 -41.08 8.13 -0.24
CA GLY A 321 -42.35 8.31 0.40
C GLY A 321 -42.47 9.69 1.00
N HIS A 322 -43.51 9.87 1.82
CA HIS A 322 -43.74 11.11 2.55
C HIS A 322 -44.36 10.89 3.92
N ASP A 323 -44.11 11.83 4.83
CA ASP A 323 -44.69 11.97 6.14
C ASP A 323 -44.43 10.79 7.11
N TYR A 324 -43.22 10.23 7.05
CA TYR A 324 -42.68 9.25 8.00
C TYR A 324 -41.14 9.30 8.06
N THR A 325 -40.57 8.67 9.08
CA THR A 325 -39.13 8.48 9.18
C THR A 325 -38.76 7.01 8.90
N LEU A 326 -37.89 6.76 7.90
CA LEU A 326 -37.36 5.42 7.59
C LEU A 326 -36.20 5.09 8.54
N THR A 327 -36.36 4.06 9.37
CA THR A 327 -35.41 3.71 10.45
C THR A 327 -34.61 2.44 10.19
N GLY A 328 -34.89 1.68 9.14
CA GLY A 328 -34.14 0.49 8.77
C GLY A 328 -34.71 -0.21 7.55
N VAL A 329 -33.90 -0.99 6.86
CA VAL A 329 -34.32 -1.83 5.72
C VAL A 329 -33.65 -3.18 5.82
N TYR A 330 -34.41 -4.23 5.63
CA TYR A 330 -33.99 -5.62 5.80
C TYR A 330 -34.53 -6.53 4.69
N ILE A 331 -33.79 -7.58 4.38
CA ILE A 331 -34.31 -8.79 3.73
C ILE A 331 -34.52 -9.84 4.80
N VAL A 332 -35.75 -10.25 5.01
CA VAL A 332 -36.13 -11.20 6.04
C VAL A 332 -36.59 -12.50 5.39
N PRO A 333 -35.98 -13.66 5.70
CA PRO A 333 -36.42 -14.95 5.16
C PRO A 333 -37.88 -15.24 5.51
N ALA A 334 -38.60 -15.94 4.63
CA ALA A 334 -40.04 -16.15 4.67
C ALA A 334 -40.61 -16.57 6.04
N ASN A 335 -39.89 -17.39 6.78
CA ASN A 335 -40.32 -17.95 8.06
C ASN A 335 -39.47 -17.46 9.25
N LYS A 336 -38.90 -16.25 9.14
CA LYS A 336 -38.02 -15.66 10.15
C LYS A 336 -38.56 -14.32 10.62
N ASP A 337 -38.12 -13.90 11.80
CA ASP A 337 -38.39 -12.58 12.36
C ASP A 337 -37.37 -11.54 11.87
N LEU A 338 -37.70 -10.27 12.03
CA LEU A 338 -36.86 -9.14 11.64
C LEU A 338 -35.43 -9.26 12.17
N ALA A 339 -35.24 -9.69 13.42
CA ALA A 339 -33.93 -9.88 14.03
C ALA A 339 -33.03 -10.93 13.34
N GLN A 340 -33.62 -11.79 12.49
CA GLN A 340 -32.92 -12.80 11.71
C GLN A 340 -32.77 -12.38 10.24
N GLY A 341 -33.19 -11.18 9.90
CA GLY A 341 -33.05 -10.59 8.58
C GLY A 341 -31.67 -10.04 8.33
N THR A 342 -31.28 -9.96 7.06
CA THR A 342 -30.09 -9.24 6.61
C THR A 342 -30.39 -7.75 6.54
N GLN A 343 -29.73 -6.95 7.35
CA GLN A 343 -29.91 -5.50 7.35
C GLN A 343 -29.19 -4.89 6.14
N LEU A 344 -29.94 -4.14 5.32
CA LEU A 344 -29.44 -3.42 4.15
C LEU A 344 -29.19 -1.93 4.41
N TYR A 345 -29.94 -1.38 5.37
CA TYR A 345 -29.81 0.02 5.80
C TYR A 345 -29.99 0.13 7.31
N LYS A 346 -29.08 0.83 7.93
CA LYS A 346 -29.12 1.25 9.33
C LYS A 346 -28.85 2.76 9.38
N PRO A 347 -29.72 3.56 9.97
CA PRO A 347 -29.44 4.97 10.12
C PRO A 347 -28.27 5.17 11.08
N THR A 348 -27.32 5.97 10.66
CA THR A 348 -26.22 6.46 11.50
C THR A 348 -26.33 7.96 11.68
N ALA A 349 -25.88 8.47 12.81
CA ALA A 349 -25.82 9.90 13.01
C ALA A 349 -24.91 10.53 11.95
N THR A 350 -25.30 11.70 11.46
CA THR A 350 -24.44 12.46 10.56
C THR A 350 -23.23 12.94 11.35
N LEU A 351 -22.04 12.54 10.90
CA LEU A 351 -20.79 12.98 11.49
C LEU A 351 -20.31 14.28 10.83
N ASP A 352 -19.82 15.22 11.64
CA ASP A 352 -19.13 16.40 11.14
C ASP A 352 -17.72 16.02 10.69
N PRO A 353 -17.39 16.15 9.39
CA PRO A 353 -16.10 15.74 8.85
C PRO A 353 -14.90 16.50 9.46
N ASN A 354 -15.14 17.63 10.09
CA ASN A 354 -14.10 18.46 10.70
C ASN A 354 -13.92 18.22 12.20
N LYS A 355 -14.86 17.51 12.85
CA LYS A 355 -14.86 17.32 14.31
C LYS A 355 -14.84 15.87 14.74
N ASP A 356 -15.55 15.00 13.99
CA ASP A 356 -15.87 13.66 14.43
C ASP A 356 -14.94 12.58 13.86
N TYR A 357 -13.86 12.98 13.18
CA TYR A 357 -12.88 12.09 12.58
C TYR A 357 -11.48 12.33 13.14
N ALA A 358 -10.68 11.28 13.17
CA ALA A 358 -9.27 11.33 13.55
C ALA A 358 -8.46 10.23 12.85
N PHE A 359 -7.17 10.47 12.66
CA PHE A 359 -6.19 9.45 12.26
C PHE A 359 -5.22 9.10 13.40
N TYR A 360 -5.20 9.85 14.49
CA TYR A 360 -4.43 9.51 15.69
C TYR A 360 -5.21 8.56 16.59
N VAL A 361 -4.48 7.65 17.25
CA VAL A 361 -5.09 6.78 18.26
C VAL A 361 -5.50 7.58 19.49
N LYS A 362 -6.64 7.22 20.08
CA LYS A 362 -7.12 7.83 21.33
C LYS A 362 -6.27 7.37 22.51
N SER A 363 -5.81 8.32 23.32
CA SER A 363 -5.00 8.07 24.51
C SER A 363 -5.17 9.23 25.50
N ASP A 364 -4.63 9.08 26.72
CA ASP A 364 -4.64 10.17 27.71
C ASP A 364 -3.94 11.44 27.20
N GLY A 365 -2.90 11.28 26.38
CA GLY A 365 -2.19 12.39 25.72
C GLY A 365 -2.88 12.91 24.45
N ASN A 366 -3.87 12.20 23.93
CA ASN A 366 -4.64 12.56 22.74
C ASN A 366 -6.10 12.13 22.89
N PRO A 367 -6.92 12.85 23.67
CA PRO A 367 -8.32 12.51 23.91
C PRO A 367 -9.20 12.66 22.64
N ASP A 368 -8.75 13.45 21.67
CA ASP A 368 -9.43 13.67 20.39
C ASP A 368 -9.09 12.61 19.33
N GLY A 369 -8.36 11.58 19.68
CA GLY A 369 -8.05 10.45 18.83
C GLY A 369 -9.24 9.53 18.57
N THR A 370 -9.04 8.48 17.78
CA THR A 370 -10.05 7.47 17.49
C THR A 370 -9.89 6.20 18.34
N THR A 371 -11.01 5.57 18.64
CA THR A 371 -11.11 4.23 19.24
C THR A 371 -11.16 3.11 18.18
N PHE A 372 -11.01 3.44 16.90
CA PHE A 372 -11.05 2.49 15.80
C PHE A 372 -10.01 1.36 16.00
N ASP A 373 -10.49 0.12 16.10
CA ASP A 373 -9.63 -1.06 16.21
C ASP A 373 -9.44 -1.70 14.82
N PRO A 374 -8.21 -1.63 14.24
CA PRO A 374 -7.95 -2.21 12.93
C PRO A 374 -8.20 -3.72 12.86
N SER A 375 -8.12 -4.43 13.99
CA SER A 375 -8.37 -5.87 14.06
C SER A 375 -9.84 -6.23 13.76
N ASN A 376 -10.75 -5.27 13.90
CA ASN A 376 -12.16 -5.40 13.62
C ASN A 376 -12.54 -5.03 12.19
N ALA A 377 -11.69 -4.31 11.46
CA ALA A 377 -12.00 -3.82 10.12
C ALA A 377 -12.42 -4.91 9.11
N LEU A 378 -11.98 -6.15 9.30
CA LEU A 378 -12.37 -7.30 8.48
C LEU A 378 -13.40 -8.23 9.14
N LYS A 379 -13.92 -7.89 10.33
CA LYS A 379 -14.94 -8.67 11.05
C LYS A 379 -16.32 -8.13 10.73
N GLU A 380 -17.13 -8.92 10.06
CA GLU A 380 -18.51 -8.53 9.74
C GLU A 380 -19.33 -8.17 10.99
N GLY A 381 -20.16 -7.13 10.88
CA GLY A 381 -21.04 -6.66 11.94
C GLY A 381 -20.37 -5.72 12.94
N THR A 382 -19.09 -5.39 12.80
CA THR A 382 -18.44 -4.33 13.58
C THR A 382 -18.59 -2.98 12.87
N TRP A 383 -18.57 -1.89 13.64
CA TRP A 383 -18.65 -0.54 13.06
C TRP A 383 -17.40 -0.21 12.23
N GLU A 384 -16.23 -0.75 12.62
CA GLU A 384 -15.00 -0.59 11.88
C GLU A 384 -15.06 -1.29 10.51
N ASN A 385 -15.74 -2.44 10.42
CA ASN A 385 -15.96 -3.12 9.15
C ASN A 385 -16.88 -2.32 8.23
N GLU A 386 -17.92 -1.67 8.76
CA GLU A 386 -18.80 -0.80 7.97
C GLU A 386 -18.04 0.43 7.45
N VAL A 387 -17.26 1.08 8.30
CA VAL A 387 -16.38 2.19 7.89
C VAL A 387 -15.41 1.75 6.80
N TRP A 388 -14.74 0.60 7.01
CA TRP A 388 -13.81 0.05 6.04
C TRP A 388 -14.47 -0.22 4.68
N LYS A 389 -15.61 -0.89 4.65
CA LYS A 389 -16.35 -1.17 3.40
C LYS A 389 -16.73 0.11 2.65
N ASN A 390 -17.25 1.09 3.36
CA ASN A 390 -17.70 2.36 2.79
C ASN A 390 -16.51 3.19 2.24
N ASP A 391 -15.43 3.25 2.99
CA ASP A 391 -14.25 4.02 2.59
C ASP A 391 -13.48 3.32 1.47
N MET A 392 -13.39 1.99 1.47
CA MET A 392 -12.82 1.23 0.35
C MET A 392 -13.62 1.43 -0.95
N ALA A 393 -14.94 1.47 -0.88
CA ALA A 393 -15.78 1.75 -2.05
C ALA A 393 -15.51 3.16 -2.61
N THR A 394 -15.41 4.16 -1.74
CA THR A 394 -15.08 5.53 -2.11
C THR A 394 -13.67 5.66 -2.68
N LEU A 395 -12.68 5.03 -2.04
CA LEU A 395 -11.30 5.02 -2.50
C LEU A 395 -11.16 4.35 -3.88
N LYS A 396 -11.88 3.24 -4.08
CA LYS A 396 -11.95 2.57 -5.39
C LYS A 396 -12.49 3.51 -6.47
N GLU A 397 -13.54 4.29 -6.17
CA GLU A 397 -14.08 5.30 -7.09
C GLU A 397 -12.97 6.32 -7.46
N TYR A 398 -12.30 6.91 -6.47
CA TYR A 398 -11.28 7.94 -6.72
C TYR A 398 -10.06 7.40 -7.48
N LEU A 399 -9.55 6.23 -7.11
CA LEU A 399 -8.44 5.60 -7.84
C LEU A 399 -8.84 5.18 -9.26
N THR A 400 -10.12 4.85 -9.49
CA THR A 400 -10.62 4.53 -10.82
C THR A 400 -10.61 5.75 -11.74
N LEU A 401 -10.86 6.95 -11.22
CA LEU A 401 -10.74 8.20 -12.00
C LEU A 401 -9.31 8.39 -12.52
N LEU A 402 -8.31 8.16 -11.67
CA LEU A 402 -6.91 8.24 -12.06
C LEU A 402 -6.54 7.17 -13.08
N LYS A 403 -6.98 5.94 -12.88
CA LYS A 403 -6.79 4.84 -13.83
C LYS A 403 -7.39 5.17 -15.20
N ASN A 404 -8.62 5.69 -15.24
CA ASN A 404 -9.30 6.05 -16.48
C ASN A 404 -8.62 7.22 -17.21
N ALA A 405 -7.91 8.07 -16.47
CA ALA A 405 -7.08 9.14 -17.01
C ALA A 405 -5.67 8.69 -17.40
N ASN A 406 -5.34 7.39 -17.31
CA ASN A 406 -4.02 6.79 -17.55
C ASN A 406 -2.90 7.38 -16.66
N ILE A 407 -3.23 7.75 -15.43
CA ILE A 407 -2.28 8.31 -14.47
C ILE A 407 -1.75 7.17 -13.58
N PRO A 408 -0.47 6.76 -13.73
CA PRO A 408 0.14 5.80 -12.83
C PRO A 408 0.45 6.44 -11.49
N VAL A 409 0.28 5.69 -10.40
CA VAL A 409 0.50 6.21 -9.05
C VAL A 409 1.48 5.35 -8.26
N LEU A 410 2.30 5.99 -7.45
CA LEU A 410 3.01 5.36 -6.34
C LEU A 410 2.04 5.33 -5.15
N TRP A 411 1.44 4.19 -4.87
CA TRP A 411 0.50 4.02 -3.77
C TRP A 411 1.24 3.86 -2.44
N ARG A 412 1.04 4.79 -1.53
CA ARG A 412 1.71 4.83 -0.22
C ARG A 412 0.71 5.09 0.92
N PRO A 413 -0.18 4.11 1.24
CA PRO A 413 -1.08 4.23 2.37
C PRO A 413 -0.35 4.00 3.69
N PHE A 414 -0.97 4.41 4.81
CA PHE A 414 -0.57 4.04 6.18
C PHE A 414 0.91 4.27 6.50
N HIS A 415 1.45 5.42 6.10
CA HIS A 415 2.84 5.73 6.41
C HIS A 415 3.08 5.87 7.92
N GLU A 416 4.35 5.79 8.34
CA GLU A 416 4.78 5.96 9.73
C GLU A 416 4.11 5.00 10.73
N ALA A 417 3.71 3.80 10.30
CA ALA A 417 3.08 2.81 11.17
C ALA A 417 3.95 2.45 12.38
N SER A 418 5.28 2.47 12.25
CA SER A 418 6.22 2.22 13.36
C SER A 418 6.20 3.29 14.44
N GLY A 419 5.65 4.46 14.18
CA GLY A 419 5.56 5.59 15.12
C GLY A 419 4.51 5.40 16.21
N LYS A 420 3.52 4.55 15.98
CA LYS A 420 2.43 4.21 16.91
C LYS A 420 1.53 5.37 17.33
N TRP A 421 1.59 6.51 16.68
CA TRP A 421 0.67 7.62 16.94
C TRP A 421 -0.58 7.57 16.09
N PHE A 422 -0.52 6.97 14.90
CA PHE A 422 -1.69 6.70 14.07
C PHE A 422 -2.35 5.38 14.48
N TRP A 423 -3.67 5.31 14.34
CA TRP A 423 -4.43 4.12 14.72
C TRP A 423 -4.00 2.85 13.94
N TRP A 424 -3.46 2.99 12.73
CA TRP A 424 -2.96 1.84 11.95
C TRP A 424 -1.56 1.35 12.37
N GLY A 425 -0.90 2.00 13.30
CA GLY A 425 0.42 1.64 13.82
C GLY A 425 0.44 1.34 15.31
N ALA A 426 -0.71 1.42 15.96
CA ALA A 426 -0.86 1.25 17.40
C ALA A 426 -0.83 -0.23 17.84
#